data_be9a00bc852ba72cf99b6417f2e3322a
#
_entry.id   be9a00bc852ba72cf99b6417f2e3322a
#
_cell.length_a   1.000
_cell.length_b   1.000
_cell.length_c   1.000
_cell.angle_alpha   90.00
_cell.angle_beta   90.00
_cell.angle_gamma   90.00
#
_symmetry.space_group_name_H-M   'P 1'
#
loop_
_entity.id
_entity.type
_entity.pdbx_description
1 polymer ?
#
loop_
_entity_poly.entity_id
_entity_poly.type
_entity_poly.pdbx_seq_one_letter_code
_entity_poly.pdbx_strand_id
1 'polypeptide(L)'
;MMASMIATVSVADLGLGGTLRSLRHRPSPAEVRGLRWLDVAAAVPLASTRPPSFRRAVLLAFWDDEDSATEFANTHPLARTFTHGGFHALLRPLRAFGSWPGLPTDIPRTRVTNHDGPVLVLTLGRLRISQLFRFLRASRPAERAAVAADGFMWGTASARPPFVATVSVWSSDEAAAAYAFEDPGTGHPQAITQQRRKDFHHESAFVRFAIASSTGTLPGAAVQL
;
A
#
# COMPACT_ATOMS: atom_id res chain seq x y z
N MET A 1 -18.04 -3.92 21.83
CA MET A 1 -17.41 -4.43 20.59
C MET A 1 -16.38 -3.38 20.19
N MET A 2 -15.08 -3.66 20.35
CA MET A 2 -14.05 -2.70 19.94
C MET A 2 -14.13 -2.53 18.42
N ALA A 3 -14.28 -1.29 17.96
CA ALA A 3 -14.27 -1.00 16.53
C ALA A 3 -12.91 -1.43 15.95
N SER A 4 -12.94 -2.39 15.05
CA SER A 4 -11.73 -2.88 14.38
C SER A 4 -11.28 -1.82 13.38
N MET A 5 -10.03 -1.39 13.45
CA MET A 5 -9.43 -0.49 12.46
C MET A 5 -9.73 -0.98 11.02
N ILE A 6 -10.08 -0.04 10.17
CA ILE A 6 -10.28 -0.25 8.73
C ILE A 6 -9.20 0.54 7.97
N ALA A 7 -8.78 0.02 6.82
CA ALA A 7 -7.94 0.76 5.89
C ALA A 7 -8.66 0.99 4.56
N THR A 8 -8.28 2.04 3.86
CA THR A 8 -8.70 2.27 2.48
C THR A 8 -7.50 2.49 1.57
N VAL A 9 -7.60 1.96 0.36
CA VAL A 9 -6.65 2.18 -0.73
C VAL A 9 -7.42 2.65 -1.95
N SER A 10 -7.02 3.78 -2.50
CA SER A 10 -7.55 4.25 -3.78
C SER A 10 -6.40 4.50 -4.75
N VAL A 11 -6.59 4.12 -6.02
CA VAL A 11 -5.60 4.28 -7.09
C VAL A 11 -6.27 4.88 -8.31
N ALA A 12 -5.79 6.04 -8.77
CA ALA A 12 -6.40 6.71 -9.92
C ALA A 12 -5.35 7.39 -10.82
N ASP A 13 -5.65 7.50 -12.12
CA ASP A 13 -4.94 8.40 -13.04
C ASP A 13 -5.58 9.79 -12.96
N LEU A 14 -4.94 10.68 -12.25
CA LEU A 14 -5.42 12.04 -11.99
C LEU A 14 -4.84 13.06 -12.99
N GLY A 15 -4.00 12.60 -13.92
CA GLY A 15 -3.14 13.49 -14.68
C GLY A 15 -2.09 14.19 -13.79
N LEU A 16 -1.14 14.87 -14.40
CA LEU A 16 -0.05 15.53 -13.67
C LEU A 16 -0.56 16.59 -12.67
N GLY A 17 -1.46 17.46 -13.12
CA GLY A 17 -2.01 18.54 -12.27
C GLY A 17 -2.83 18.02 -11.09
N GLY A 18 -3.67 17.01 -11.30
CA GLY A 18 -4.46 16.36 -10.25
C GLY A 18 -3.58 15.66 -9.22
N THR A 19 -2.57 14.92 -9.67
CA THR A 19 -1.60 14.26 -8.78
C THR A 19 -0.87 15.30 -7.92
N LEU A 20 -0.32 16.36 -8.50
CA LEU A 20 0.38 17.41 -7.75
C LEU A 20 -0.52 18.12 -6.73
N ARG A 21 -1.78 18.38 -7.09
CA ARG A 21 -2.77 18.96 -6.19
C ARG A 21 -3.04 18.02 -5.01
N SER A 22 -3.29 16.73 -5.27
CA SER A 22 -3.56 15.74 -4.23
C SER A 22 -2.37 15.51 -3.30
N LEU A 23 -1.13 15.60 -3.80
CA LEU A 23 0.07 15.52 -2.97
C LEU A 23 0.21 16.69 -1.97
N ARG A 24 -0.36 17.85 -2.28
CA ARG A 24 -0.27 19.07 -1.44
C ARG A 24 -1.40 19.19 -0.44
N HIS A 25 -2.61 18.74 -0.78
CA HIS A 25 -3.82 18.96 0.01
C HIS A 25 -4.29 17.64 0.65
N ARG A 26 -3.60 17.26 1.71
CA ARG A 26 -3.93 16.05 2.49
C ARG A 26 -4.52 16.49 3.83
N PRO A 27 -5.72 16.01 4.18
CA PRO A 27 -6.29 16.29 5.49
C PRO A 27 -5.48 15.55 6.58
N SER A 28 -5.45 16.17 7.75
CA SER A 28 -4.87 15.56 8.95
C SER A 28 -5.94 14.84 9.78
N PRO A 29 -5.53 13.95 10.71
CA PRO A 29 -6.47 13.34 11.64
C PRO A 29 -7.31 14.32 12.48
N ALA A 30 -6.83 15.53 12.69
CA ALA A 30 -7.58 16.56 13.41
C ALA A 30 -8.72 17.18 12.58
N GLU A 31 -8.68 17.04 11.26
CA GLU A 31 -9.64 17.67 10.34
C GLU A 31 -10.75 16.71 9.89
N VAL A 32 -10.54 15.39 10.05
CA VAL A 32 -11.46 14.36 9.55
C VAL A 32 -11.77 13.38 10.67
N ARG A 33 -13.07 13.21 10.95
CA ARG A 33 -13.55 12.28 11.97
C ARG A 33 -13.11 10.85 11.66
N GLY A 34 -12.62 10.13 12.68
CA GLY A 34 -12.23 8.73 12.58
C GLY A 34 -10.97 8.46 11.75
N LEU A 35 -10.36 9.49 11.17
CA LEU A 35 -9.11 9.35 10.45
C LEU A 35 -7.95 9.17 11.45
N ARG A 36 -7.20 8.08 11.33
CA ARG A 36 -5.98 7.81 12.12
C ARG A 36 -4.72 8.26 11.40
N TRP A 37 -4.69 8.04 10.10
CA TRP A 37 -3.57 8.39 9.25
C TRP A 37 -4.00 8.41 7.78
N LEU A 38 -3.45 9.34 7.01
CA LEU A 38 -3.66 9.42 5.57
C LEU A 38 -2.39 9.89 4.88
N ASP A 39 -2.11 9.30 3.73
CA ASP A 39 -1.11 9.84 2.81
C ASP A 39 -1.52 9.65 1.34
N VAL A 40 -0.98 10.54 0.50
CA VAL A 40 -1.09 10.48 -0.95
C VAL A 40 0.30 10.45 -1.53
N ALA A 41 0.55 9.55 -2.47
CA ALA A 41 1.83 9.40 -3.14
C ALA A 41 1.65 9.24 -4.65
N ALA A 42 2.61 9.73 -5.43
CA ALA A 42 2.68 9.44 -6.85
C ALA A 42 3.04 7.97 -7.08
N ALA A 43 2.36 7.31 -8.02
CA ALA A 43 2.45 5.87 -8.24
C ALA A 43 2.98 5.50 -9.62
N VAL A 44 3.71 4.39 -9.66
CA VAL A 44 4.21 3.76 -10.89
C VAL A 44 4.01 2.24 -10.80
N PRO A 45 3.79 1.54 -11.92
CA PRO A 45 3.72 0.08 -11.90
C PRO A 45 4.99 -0.51 -11.30
N LEU A 46 4.85 -1.62 -10.54
CA LEU A 46 6.01 -2.37 -10.04
C LEU A 46 6.90 -2.84 -11.19
N ALA A 47 8.20 -2.89 -10.94
CA ALA A 47 9.22 -3.31 -11.91
C ALA A 47 9.22 -2.54 -13.25
N SER A 48 8.59 -1.36 -13.28
CA SER A 48 8.53 -0.53 -14.50
C SER A 48 9.93 -0.10 -14.95
N THR A 49 10.20 -0.28 -16.24
CA THR A 49 11.40 0.25 -16.90
C THR A 49 11.18 1.65 -17.45
N ARG A 50 9.92 2.11 -17.53
CA ARG A 50 9.55 3.44 -18.01
C ARG A 50 9.76 4.49 -16.92
N PRO A 51 10.14 5.73 -17.28
CA PRO A 51 10.22 6.80 -16.31
C PRO A 51 8.85 7.06 -15.67
N PRO A 52 8.79 7.50 -14.40
CA PRO A 52 7.55 7.86 -13.74
C PRO A 52 6.81 8.96 -14.50
N SER A 53 5.55 8.74 -14.82
CA SER A 53 4.72 9.75 -15.51
C SER A 53 4.10 10.77 -14.56
N PHE A 54 4.12 10.50 -13.26
CA PHE A 54 3.47 11.29 -12.18
C PHE A 54 1.98 11.60 -12.44
N ARG A 55 1.33 10.81 -13.30
CA ARG A 55 -0.10 10.96 -13.62
C ARG A 55 -0.99 10.18 -12.67
N ARG A 56 -0.46 9.10 -12.10
CA ARG A 56 -1.18 8.21 -11.20
C ARG A 56 -0.82 8.52 -9.76
N ALA A 57 -1.81 8.47 -8.89
CA ALA A 57 -1.64 8.60 -7.46
C ALA A 57 -2.28 7.42 -6.71
N VAL A 58 -1.76 7.15 -5.52
CA VAL A 58 -2.35 6.29 -4.51
C VAL A 58 -2.72 7.14 -3.31
N LEU A 59 -3.94 6.96 -2.79
CA LEU A 59 -4.40 7.47 -1.51
C LEU A 59 -4.52 6.28 -0.57
N LEU A 60 -3.86 6.36 0.58
CA LEU A 60 -3.84 5.37 1.64
C LEU A 60 -4.38 6.01 2.91
N ALA A 61 -5.30 5.35 3.62
CA ALA A 61 -5.77 5.85 4.91
C ALA A 61 -6.11 4.73 5.88
N PHE A 62 -5.95 5.02 7.19
CA PHE A 62 -6.37 4.18 8.32
C PHE A 62 -7.46 4.90 9.09
N TRP A 63 -8.50 4.16 9.49
CA TRP A 63 -9.73 4.67 10.07
C TRP A 63 -10.06 3.96 11.36
N ASP A 64 -10.80 4.63 12.24
CA ASP A 64 -11.34 4.02 13.45
C ASP A 64 -12.42 2.99 13.12
N ASP A 65 -13.22 3.25 12.08
CA ASP A 65 -14.36 2.45 11.69
C ASP A 65 -14.72 2.63 10.19
N GLU A 66 -15.63 1.78 9.71
CA GLU A 66 -16.10 1.74 8.32
C GLU A 66 -16.99 2.93 7.99
N ASP A 67 -17.76 3.43 8.93
CA ASP A 67 -18.67 4.56 8.73
C ASP A 67 -17.88 5.84 8.43
N SER A 68 -16.82 6.09 9.18
CA SER A 68 -15.90 7.22 8.96
C SER A 68 -15.20 7.14 7.61
N ALA A 69 -14.75 5.95 7.21
CA ALA A 69 -14.14 5.72 5.90
C ALA A 69 -15.14 5.98 4.75
N THR A 70 -16.37 5.49 4.91
CA THR A 70 -17.46 5.65 3.94
C THR A 70 -17.91 7.11 3.84
N GLU A 71 -18.07 7.79 4.96
CA GLU A 71 -18.41 9.22 4.99
C GLU A 71 -17.35 10.04 4.23
N PHE A 72 -16.08 9.80 4.51
CA PHE A 72 -14.97 10.45 3.78
C PHE A 72 -15.01 10.16 2.29
N ALA A 73 -15.19 8.91 1.90
CA ALA A 73 -15.27 8.51 0.48
C ALA A 73 -16.38 9.24 -0.28
N ASN A 74 -17.52 9.47 0.38
CA ASN A 74 -18.71 10.09 -0.23
C ASN A 74 -18.67 11.62 -0.20
N THR A 75 -18.05 12.23 0.80
CA THR A 75 -18.19 13.67 1.05
C THR A 75 -16.93 14.47 0.76
N HIS A 76 -15.75 13.90 1.04
CA HIS A 76 -14.51 14.68 0.98
C HIS A 76 -14.02 14.90 -0.46
N PRO A 77 -13.66 16.15 -0.87
CA PRO A 77 -13.24 16.45 -2.24
C PRO A 77 -12.04 15.62 -2.71
N LEU A 78 -11.07 15.35 -1.82
CA LEU A 78 -9.92 14.52 -2.14
C LEU A 78 -10.36 13.09 -2.51
N ALA A 79 -11.24 12.46 -1.72
CA ALA A 79 -11.73 11.12 -1.98
C ALA A 79 -12.47 11.05 -3.33
N ARG A 80 -13.34 12.02 -3.61
CA ARG A 80 -14.07 12.10 -4.89
C ARG A 80 -13.14 12.17 -6.10
N THR A 81 -11.99 12.82 -5.97
CA THR A 81 -10.97 12.86 -7.04
C THR A 81 -10.46 11.46 -7.40
N PHE A 82 -10.39 10.54 -6.44
CA PHE A 82 -9.94 9.16 -6.66
C PHE A 82 -11.05 8.21 -7.09
N THR A 83 -12.28 8.39 -6.60
CA THR A 83 -13.40 7.48 -6.88
C THR A 83 -13.99 7.68 -8.27
N HIS A 84 -13.83 8.85 -8.90
CA HIS A 84 -14.27 9.11 -10.28
C HIS A 84 -13.30 8.46 -11.28
N GLY A 85 -13.55 7.17 -11.61
CA GLY A 85 -12.78 6.43 -12.61
C GLY A 85 -11.49 5.78 -12.10
N GLY A 86 -11.29 5.73 -10.79
CA GLY A 86 -10.21 5.01 -10.13
C GLY A 86 -10.67 3.70 -9.47
N PHE A 87 -9.71 2.97 -8.91
CA PHE A 87 -9.95 1.84 -8.02
C PHE A 87 -10.05 2.33 -6.59
N HIS A 88 -10.97 1.78 -5.83
CA HIS A 88 -11.11 2.00 -4.39
C HIS A 88 -11.39 0.68 -3.70
N ALA A 89 -10.73 0.41 -2.58
CA ALA A 89 -10.95 -0.76 -1.75
C ALA A 89 -11.05 -0.41 -0.28
N LEU A 90 -11.99 -1.07 0.40
CA LEU A 90 -12.13 -1.13 1.85
C LEU A 90 -11.47 -2.40 2.36
N LEU A 91 -10.65 -2.29 3.39
CA LEU A 91 -9.70 -3.31 3.78
C LEU A 91 -9.80 -3.60 5.28
N ARG A 92 -9.85 -4.89 5.66
CA ARG A 92 -9.78 -5.33 7.06
C ARG A 92 -8.41 -5.94 7.34
N PRO A 93 -7.69 -5.49 8.38
CA PRO A 93 -6.36 -6.00 8.66
C PRO A 93 -6.40 -7.46 9.12
N LEU A 94 -5.58 -8.29 8.50
CA LEU A 94 -5.38 -9.69 8.87
C LEU A 94 -4.15 -9.86 9.74
N ARG A 95 -3.07 -9.17 9.38
CA ARG A 95 -1.82 -9.17 10.12
C ARG A 95 -1.02 -7.89 9.88
N ALA A 96 -0.18 -7.54 10.86
CA ALA A 96 0.78 -6.46 10.70
C ALA A 96 2.15 -6.82 11.30
N PHE A 97 3.21 -6.33 10.69
CA PHE A 97 4.57 -6.40 11.19
C PHE A 97 5.23 -5.02 11.07
N GLY A 98 6.02 -4.63 12.07
CA GLY A 98 6.56 -3.29 12.17
C GLY A 98 5.64 -2.31 12.89
N SER A 99 5.87 -1.02 12.68
CA SER A 99 5.07 0.06 13.28
C SER A 99 4.81 1.16 12.28
N TRP A 100 3.63 1.80 12.39
CA TRP A 100 3.25 2.94 11.57
C TRP A 100 2.25 3.83 12.30
N PRO A 101 2.27 5.15 12.10
CA PRO A 101 1.26 6.03 12.68
C PRO A 101 -0.16 5.58 12.32
N GLY A 102 -1.04 5.53 13.32
CA GLY A 102 -2.43 5.09 13.17
C GLY A 102 -2.64 3.58 13.07
N LEU A 103 -1.58 2.77 12.97
CA LEU A 103 -1.67 1.31 12.94
C LEU A 103 -1.74 0.77 14.38
N PRO A 104 -2.80 0.03 14.76
CA PRO A 104 -2.90 -0.60 16.08
C PRO A 104 -1.81 -1.64 16.33
N THR A 105 -1.43 -1.81 17.59
CA THR A 105 -0.39 -2.77 18.00
C THR A 105 -0.92 -4.18 18.26
N ASP A 106 -2.24 -4.33 18.37
CA ASP A 106 -2.96 -5.57 18.65
C ASP A 106 -3.32 -6.40 17.39
N ILE A 107 -3.02 -5.88 16.20
CA ILE A 107 -3.17 -6.66 14.96
C ILE A 107 -2.27 -7.91 15.02
N PRO A 108 -2.80 -9.11 14.65
CA PRO A 108 -2.03 -10.35 14.67
C PRO A 108 -0.70 -10.28 13.92
N ARG A 109 0.32 -10.99 14.43
CA ARG A 109 1.67 -11.09 13.83
C ARG A 109 1.98 -12.47 13.25
N THR A 110 0.96 -13.32 13.09
CA THR A 110 1.09 -14.65 12.52
C THR A 110 1.62 -14.61 11.09
N ARG A 111 2.33 -15.64 10.62
CA ARG A 111 2.83 -15.69 9.24
C ARG A 111 1.73 -15.89 8.22
N VAL A 112 0.81 -16.79 8.52
CA VAL A 112 -0.35 -17.13 7.71
C VAL A 112 -1.61 -16.86 8.52
N THR A 113 -2.67 -16.45 7.87
CA THR A 113 -3.98 -16.17 8.47
C THR A 113 -5.02 -17.14 7.89
N ASN A 114 -6.11 -17.35 8.60
CA ASN A 114 -7.23 -18.16 8.10
C ASN A 114 -8.16 -17.29 7.24
N HIS A 115 -7.63 -16.79 6.12
CA HIS A 115 -8.40 -16.00 5.18
C HIS A 115 -8.41 -16.67 3.80
N ASP A 116 -9.61 -16.99 3.32
CA ASP A 116 -9.81 -17.54 1.98
C ASP A 116 -10.04 -16.39 0.98
N GLY A 117 -9.29 -16.41 -0.13
CA GLY A 117 -9.43 -15.46 -1.21
C GLY A 117 -8.30 -14.41 -1.30
N PRO A 118 -8.46 -13.43 -2.19
CA PRO A 118 -7.43 -12.44 -2.46
C PRO A 118 -7.10 -11.58 -1.26
N VAL A 119 -5.81 -11.25 -1.13
CA VAL A 119 -5.31 -10.35 -0.10
C VAL A 119 -4.58 -9.16 -0.72
N LEU A 120 -4.69 -8.01 -0.05
CA LEU A 120 -3.89 -6.84 -0.36
C LEU A 120 -2.76 -6.70 0.65
N VAL A 121 -1.53 -6.57 0.14
CA VAL A 121 -0.34 -6.32 0.97
C VAL A 121 0.08 -4.87 0.80
N LEU A 122 0.20 -4.16 1.92
CA LEU A 122 0.68 -2.80 2.00
C LEU A 122 2.04 -2.80 2.71
N THR A 123 3.07 -2.34 2.00
CA THR A 123 4.39 -2.09 2.57
C THR A 123 4.58 -0.59 2.69
N LEU A 124 4.82 -0.11 3.90
CA LEU A 124 5.03 1.30 4.21
C LEU A 124 6.46 1.53 4.67
N GLY A 125 7.07 2.63 4.25
CA GLY A 125 8.39 3.02 4.67
C GLY A 125 8.59 4.53 4.72
N ARG A 126 9.26 5.01 5.77
CA ARG A 126 9.79 6.37 5.85
C ARG A 126 11.30 6.32 5.62
N LEU A 127 11.72 6.62 4.39
CA LEU A 127 13.11 6.53 3.97
C LEU A 127 14.01 7.51 4.71
N ARG A 128 15.22 7.05 5.00
CA ARG A 128 16.36 7.94 5.25
C ARG A 128 16.81 8.49 3.90
N ILE A 129 16.71 9.78 3.69
CA ILE A 129 17.00 10.42 2.38
C ILE A 129 18.42 10.08 1.89
N SER A 130 19.39 9.98 2.81
CA SER A 130 20.75 9.52 2.50
C SER A 130 20.84 8.09 1.95
N GLN A 131 19.79 7.27 2.09
CA GLN A 131 19.72 5.90 1.61
C GLN A 131 18.88 5.73 0.33
N LEU A 132 18.35 6.81 -0.23
CA LEU A 132 17.40 6.77 -1.36
C LEU A 132 17.96 5.96 -2.55
N PHE A 133 19.16 6.27 -3.02
CA PHE A 133 19.75 5.57 -4.18
C PHE A 133 20.01 4.09 -3.89
N ARG A 134 20.46 3.78 -2.67
CA ARG A 134 20.69 2.39 -2.25
C ARG A 134 19.37 1.63 -2.15
N PHE A 135 18.32 2.25 -1.62
CA PHE A 135 16.98 1.68 -1.57
C PHE A 135 16.43 1.40 -2.98
N LEU A 136 16.47 2.37 -3.90
CA LEU A 136 15.99 2.20 -5.28
C LEU A 136 16.74 1.08 -6.02
N ARG A 137 18.03 0.92 -5.75
CA ARG A 137 18.82 -0.19 -6.33
C ARG A 137 18.42 -1.54 -5.73
N ALA A 138 18.14 -1.60 -4.42
CA ALA A 138 17.78 -2.82 -3.71
C ALA A 138 16.33 -3.26 -3.95
N SER A 139 15.40 -2.32 -4.20
CA SER A 139 13.98 -2.63 -4.42
C SER A 139 13.70 -3.26 -5.77
N ARG A 140 14.43 -2.89 -6.83
CA ARG A 140 14.19 -3.39 -8.20
C ARG A 140 14.19 -4.91 -8.35
N PRO A 141 15.17 -5.67 -7.82
CA PRO A 141 15.12 -7.13 -7.86
C PRO A 141 13.90 -7.70 -7.13
N ALA A 142 13.57 -7.16 -5.95
CA ALA A 142 12.41 -7.59 -5.17
C ALA A 142 11.09 -7.31 -5.91
N GLU A 143 10.96 -6.15 -6.57
CA GLU A 143 9.79 -5.81 -7.38
C GLU A 143 9.61 -6.78 -8.57
N ARG A 144 10.71 -7.11 -9.26
CA ARG A 144 10.67 -8.09 -10.37
C ARG A 144 10.29 -9.48 -9.88
N ALA A 145 10.85 -9.91 -8.75
CA ALA A 145 10.51 -11.17 -8.13
C ALA A 145 9.03 -11.22 -7.72
N ALA A 146 8.49 -10.13 -7.16
CA ALA A 146 7.08 -10.04 -6.83
C ALA A 146 6.18 -10.23 -8.05
N VAL A 147 6.47 -9.51 -9.14
CA VAL A 147 5.68 -9.58 -10.39
C VAL A 147 5.76 -10.97 -11.04
N ALA A 148 6.86 -11.70 -10.85
CA ALA A 148 7.08 -13.05 -11.38
C ALA A 148 6.57 -14.16 -10.44
N ALA A 149 6.18 -13.83 -9.22
CA ALA A 149 5.77 -14.82 -8.22
C ALA A 149 4.37 -15.37 -8.52
N ASP A 150 4.18 -16.64 -8.23
CA ASP A 150 2.89 -17.31 -8.33
C ASP A 150 1.87 -16.62 -7.42
N GLY A 151 0.67 -16.41 -7.95
CA GLY A 151 -0.41 -15.75 -7.24
C GLY A 151 -0.32 -14.22 -7.17
N PHE A 152 0.71 -13.59 -7.74
CA PHE A 152 0.72 -12.13 -7.91
C PHE A 152 -0.33 -11.71 -8.94
N MET A 153 -1.23 -10.82 -8.55
CA MET A 153 -2.33 -10.35 -9.41
C MET A 153 -2.09 -8.92 -9.92
N TRP A 154 -1.62 -8.03 -9.06
CA TRP A 154 -1.37 -6.63 -9.39
C TRP A 154 -0.49 -5.96 -8.34
N GLY A 155 0.21 -4.89 -8.74
CA GLY A 155 0.92 -4.05 -7.78
C GLY A 155 1.40 -2.72 -8.34
N THR A 156 1.62 -1.79 -7.43
CA THR A 156 2.19 -0.48 -7.70
C THR A 156 3.15 -0.05 -6.60
N ALA A 157 4.26 0.57 -7.01
CA ALA A 157 5.10 1.31 -6.10
C ALA A 157 4.63 2.76 -6.05
N SER A 158 4.78 3.42 -4.91
CA SER A 158 4.42 4.82 -4.75
C SER A 158 5.41 5.56 -3.87
N ALA A 159 5.59 6.85 -4.14
CA ALA A 159 6.51 7.68 -3.37
C ALA A 159 6.03 9.12 -3.25
N ARG A 160 6.23 9.67 -2.09
CA ARG A 160 6.24 11.09 -1.73
C ARG A 160 7.33 11.27 -0.66
N PRO A 161 8.59 11.43 -1.06
CA PRO A 161 9.72 11.41 -0.12
C PRO A 161 9.49 12.30 1.12
N PRO A 162 9.86 11.83 2.31
CA PRO A 162 10.54 10.57 2.61
C PRO A 162 9.62 9.32 2.65
N PHE A 163 8.32 9.46 2.42
CA PHE A 163 7.36 8.36 2.37
C PHE A 163 7.49 7.55 1.08
N VAL A 164 7.50 6.23 1.22
CA VAL A 164 7.40 5.25 0.12
C VAL A 164 6.43 4.16 0.52
N ALA A 165 5.72 3.61 -0.46
CA ALA A 165 4.86 2.46 -0.24
C ALA A 165 4.83 1.54 -1.45
N THR A 166 4.50 0.26 -1.24
CA THR A 166 4.01 -0.63 -2.28
C THR A 166 2.64 -1.13 -1.90
N VAL A 167 1.78 -1.21 -2.89
CA VAL A 167 0.47 -1.87 -2.79
C VAL A 167 0.53 -3.04 -3.75
N SER A 168 0.26 -4.26 -3.27
CA SER A 168 0.20 -5.45 -4.11
C SER A 168 -1.00 -6.30 -3.74
N VAL A 169 -1.59 -6.93 -4.75
CA VAL A 169 -2.72 -7.84 -4.62
C VAL A 169 -2.27 -9.23 -5.01
N TRP A 170 -2.64 -10.20 -4.19
CA TRP A 170 -2.26 -11.60 -4.30
C TRP A 170 -3.51 -12.47 -4.30
N SER A 171 -3.46 -13.59 -4.99
CA SER A 171 -4.59 -14.53 -5.10
C SER A 171 -4.96 -15.18 -3.77
N SER A 172 -4.01 -15.28 -2.83
CA SER A 172 -4.24 -15.81 -1.49
C SER A 172 -3.22 -15.31 -0.47
N ASP A 173 -3.49 -15.56 0.80
CA ASP A 173 -2.58 -15.29 1.92
C ASP A 173 -1.31 -16.14 1.83
N GLU A 174 -1.43 -17.39 1.39
CA GLU A 174 -0.33 -18.34 1.21
C GLU A 174 0.63 -17.86 0.10
N ALA A 175 0.10 -17.40 -1.04
CA ALA A 175 0.91 -16.88 -2.14
C ALA A 175 1.72 -15.66 -1.70
N ALA A 176 1.09 -14.74 -0.97
CA ALA A 176 1.79 -13.59 -0.39
C ALA A 176 2.84 -14.00 0.66
N ALA A 177 2.59 -15.06 1.42
CA ALA A 177 3.53 -15.59 2.42
C ALA A 177 4.71 -16.31 1.75
N ALA A 178 4.46 -17.14 0.74
CA ALA A 178 5.49 -17.84 -0.03
C ALA A 178 6.50 -16.85 -0.63
N TYR A 179 6.02 -15.82 -1.32
CA TYR A 179 6.88 -14.74 -1.82
C TYR A 179 7.70 -14.07 -0.71
N ALA A 180 7.09 -13.80 0.46
CA ALA A 180 7.76 -13.08 1.53
C ALA A 180 8.82 -13.90 2.27
N PHE A 181 8.66 -15.24 2.37
CA PHE A 181 9.43 -16.07 3.31
C PHE A 181 10.13 -17.30 2.71
N GLU A 182 9.66 -17.85 1.58
CA GLU A 182 10.04 -19.22 1.16
C GLU A 182 11.05 -19.28 0.01
N ASP A 183 11.24 -18.21 -0.77
CA ASP A 183 12.16 -18.24 -1.90
C ASP A 183 13.49 -17.52 -1.60
N PRO A 184 14.57 -18.27 -1.27
CA PRO A 184 15.90 -17.70 -1.05
C PRO A 184 16.53 -17.09 -2.31
N GLY A 185 16.04 -17.48 -3.50
CA GLY A 185 16.52 -17.00 -4.80
C GLY A 185 15.89 -15.70 -5.25
N THR A 186 14.75 -15.28 -4.65
CA THR A 186 14.13 -14.00 -4.95
C THR A 186 14.91 -12.85 -4.31
N GLY A 187 14.88 -11.69 -4.94
CA GLY A 187 15.53 -10.49 -4.40
C GLY A 187 14.98 -10.03 -3.03
N HIS A 188 13.88 -10.64 -2.53
CA HIS A 188 13.25 -10.24 -1.27
C HIS A 188 14.08 -10.58 -0.02
N PRO A 189 14.61 -11.81 0.18
CA PRO A 189 15.52 -12.10 1.29
C PRO A 189 16.81 -11.28 1.24
N GLN A 190 17.32 -10.97 0.03
CA GLN A 190 18.49 -10.09 -0.13
C GLN A 190 18.17 -8.66 0.28
N ALA A 191 17.00 -8.13 -0.04
CA ALA A 191 16.55 -6.81 0.39
C ALA A 191 16.41 -6.75 1.92
N ILE A 192 15.85 -7.79 2.56
CA ILE A 192 15.78 -7.91 4.02
C ILE A 192 17.19 -7.97 4.64
N THR A 193 18.12 -8.71 4.04
CA THR A 193 19.50 -8.79 4.52
C THR A 193 20.22 -7.44 4.41
N GLN A 194 20.01 -6.72 3.32
CA GLN A 194 20.56 -5.37 3.15
C GLN A 194 19.93 -4.36 4.11
N GLN A 195 18.63 -4.47 4.39
CA GLN A 195 17.94 -3.71 5.42
C GLN A 195 18.57 -3.94 6.80
N ARG A 196 18.82 -5.21 7.18
CA ARG A 196 19.43 -5.57 8.47
C ARG A 196 20.86 -5.06 8.62
N ARG A 197 21.60 -4.88 7.52
CA ARG A 197 22.99 -4.34 7.56
C ARG A 197 23.03 -2.84 7.80
N LYS A 198 22.07 -2.10 7.25
CA LYS A 198 21.92 -0.66 7.45
C LYS A 198 20.50 -0.24 7.09
N ASP A 199 19.75 0.22 8.07
CA ASP A 199 18.34 0.56 7.91
C ASP A 199 18.12 1.60 6.82
N PHE A 200 17.30 1.26 5.83
CA PHE A 200 16.84 2.18 4.80
C PHE A 200 15.80 3.15 5.36
N HIS A 201 15.04 2.72 6.37
CA HIS A 201 13.86 3.41 6.88
C HIS A 201 14.07 3.83 8.34
N HIS A 202 13.43 4.92 8.73
CA HIS A 202 13.22 5.28 10.13
C HIS A 202 12.07 4.47 10.72
N GLU A 203 11.03 4.24 9.93
CA GLU A 203 9.85 3.46 10.27
C GLU A 203 9.45 2.61 9.06
N SER A 204 8.94 1.42 9.32
CA SER A 204 8.36 0.57 8.30
C SER A 204 7.26 -0.31 8.87
N ALA A 205 6.25 -0.60 8.04
CA ALA A 205 5.21 -1.57 8.36
C ALA A 205 4.88 -2.40 7.12
N PHE A 206 4.55 -3.67 7.38
CA PHE A 206 4.06 -4.64 6.42
C PHE A 206 2.70 -5.10 6.90
N VAL A 207 1.66 -4.75 6.19
CA VAL A 207 0.29 -5.05 6.61
C VAL A 207 -0.40 -5.84 5.51
N ARG A 208 -1.05 -6.94 5.90
CA ARG A 208 -1.85 -7.76 5.02
C ARG A 208 -3.31 -7.58 5.37
N PHE A 209 -4.15 -7.43 4.35
CA PHE A 209 -5.55 -7.14 4.47
C PHE A 209 -6.40 -8.11 3.69
N ALA A 210 -7.56 -8.47 4.25
CA ALA A 210 -8.69 -8.94 3.48
C ALA A 210 -9.33 -7.77 2.72
N ILE A 211 -9.73 -7.99 1.48
CA ILE A 211 -10.49 -7.02 0.70
C ILE A 211 -11.97 -7.18 1.07
N ALA A 212 -12.50 -6.25 1.87
CA ALA A 212 -13.89 -6.29 2.32
C ALA A 212 -14.87 -5.89 1.21
N SER A 213 -14.49 -4.89 0.43
CA SER A 213 -15.20 -4.47 -0.78
C SER A 213 -14.25 -3.70 -1.71
N SER A 214 -14.56 -3.69 -2.99
CA SER A 214 -13.83 -2.89 -3.97
C SER A 214 -14.76 -2.35 -5.04
N THR A 215 -14.38 -1.23 -5.63
CA THR A 215 -15.09 -0.59 -6.74
C THR A 215 -14.08 -0.07 -7.77
N GLY A 216 -14.51 0.01 -9.02
CA GLY A 216 -13.66 0.44 -10.12
C GLY A 216 -12.66 -0.63 -10.58
N THR A 217 -11.67 -0.23 -11.38
CA THR A 217 -10.68 -1.15 -11.96
C THR A 217 -9.27 -0.73 -11.58
N LEU A 218 -8.43 -1.70 -11.24
CA LEU A 218 -7.01 -1.48 -11.01
C LEU A 218 -6.34 -1.10 -12.35
N PRO A 219 -5.63 0.02 -12.40
CA PRO A 219 -5.02 0.49 -13.65
C PRO A 219 -3.99 -0.50 -14.20
N GLY A 220 -4.28 -1.10 -15.38
CA GLY A 220 -3.41 -2.08 -16.03
C GLY A 220 -3.54 -3.51 -15.48
N ALA A 221 -4.56 -3.80 -14.66
CA ALA A 221 -4.89 -5.16 -14.25
C ALA A 221 -5.81 -5.83 -15.28
N ALA A 222 -5.60 -7.14 -15.47
CA ALA A 222 -6.51 -7.99 -16.24
C ALA A 222 -7.67 -8.55 -15.38
N VAL A 223 -7.68 -8.29 -14.08
CA VAL A 223 -8.57 -8.90 -13.09
C VAL A 223 -9.38 -7.84 -12.37
N GLN A 224 -10.70 -8.06 -12.25
CA GLN A 224 -11.56 -7.37 -11.28
C GLN A 224 -11.46 -8.11 -9.94
N LEU A 225 -11.39 -7.33 -8.85
CA LEU A 225 -11.37 -7.83 -7.47
C LEU A 225 -12.76 -7.73 -6.87
#